data_99f60041e8f06d8b6ce0273dd6ec2627
#
_entry.id   99f60041e8f06d8b6ce0273dd6ec2627
#
_cell.length_a   1.000
_cell.length_b   1.000
_cell.length_c   1.000
_cell.angle_alpha   90.00
_cell.angle_beta   90.00
_cell.angle_gamma   90.00
#
_symmetry.space_group_name_H-M   'P 1'
#
loop_
_entity.id
_entity.type
_entity.pdbx_description
1 polymer ?
#
loop_
_entity_poly.entity_id
_entity_poly.type
_entity_poly.pdbx_seq_one_letter_code
_entity_poly.pdbx_strand_id
1 'polypeptide(L)'
;CTVLLCVADETPGFVLAYLNAGQNCIHLLAVPAALEVPFGGKNVPLADCYAAAGPARCREALGEVFALPEDTDYLAIAPAVLTKLAARYGAVRVGFTGALTPEQLARYGKGTGVQGISAADAHSFLAALDADTSLSPRRSAAARAAVWDAFFRQALELLPTTLPQGLREVSGSLLTSLTAVDLATLERTLEFLATSAEPVDITADVLPGDWAGGHYTVSDASRAAVQSFFNLSPAAAQSASGSEP
;
A
#
# COMPACT_ATOMS: atom_id res chain seq x y z
N CYS A 1 -10.71 6.63 -6.14
CA CYS A 1 -10.72 5.94 -4.84
C CYS A 1 -9.30 5.86 -4.31
N THR A 2 -9.05 6.38 -3.13
CA THR A 2 -7.74 6.34 -2.47
C THR A 2 -7.89 5.62 -1.14
N VAL A 3 -7.07 4.59 -0.89
CA VAL A 3 -7.16 3.76 0.31
C VAL A 3 -5.78 3.48 0.88
N LEU A 4 -5.58 3.73 2.17
CA LEU A 4 -4.44 3.22 2.92
C LEU A 4 -4.73 1.78 3.35
N LEU A 5 -4.10 0.83 2.69
CA LEU A 5 -4.18 -0.59 3.04
C LEU A 5 -3.17 -0.89 4.16
N CYS A 6 -3.64 -1.49 5.25
CA CYS A 6 -2.82 -1.93 6.36
C CYS A 6 -2.98 -3.44 6.56
N VAL A 7 -1.91 -4.19 6.43
CA VAL A 7 -1.90 -5.59 6.88
C VAL A 7 -1.50 -5.57 8.35
N ALA A 8 -2.48 -5.87 9.22
CA ALA A 8 -2.38 -5.71 10.67
C ALA A 8 -1.65 -6.90 11.29
N ASP A 9 -0.37 -6.75 11.60
CA ASP A 9 0.48 -7.75 12.25
C ASP A 9 1.35 -7.06 13.32
N GLU A 10 2.24 -7.81 13.98
CA GLU A 10 3.25 -7.28 14.91
C GLU A 10 4.09 -6.20 14.24
N THR A 11 4.47 -6.43 12.97
CA THR A 11 5.04 -5.38 12.11
C THR A 11 4.07 -5.11 10.97
N PRO A 12 3.22 -4.08 11.08
CA PRO A 12 2.19 -3.81 10.09
C PRO A 12 2.79 -3.40 8.75
N GLY A 13 2.17 -3.89 7.67
CA GLY A 13 2.54 -3.50 6.31
C GLY A 13 1.59 -2.45 5.76
N PHE A 14 2.11 -1.42 5.09
CA PHE A 14 1.33 -0.31 4.56
C PHE A 14 1.50 -0.14 3.06
N VAL A 15 0.38 0.07 2.36
CA VAL A 15 0.35 0.42 0.94
C VAL A 15 -0.73 1.48 0.72
N LEU A 16 -0.37 2.60 0.13
CA LEU A 16 -1.33 3.56 -0.37
C LEU A 16 -1.75 3.12 -1.78
N ALA A 17 -3.03 2.89 -1.98
CA ALA A 17 -3.61 2.48 -3.27
C ALA A 17 -4.46 3.60 -3.84
N TYR A 18 -4.24 3.96 -5.10
CA TYR A 18 -5.02 4.92 -5.87
C TYR A 18 -5.58 4.26 -7.11
N LEU A 19 -6.91 4.16 -7.20
CA LEU A 19 -7.62 3.60 -8.33
C LEU A 19 -8.43 4.70 -9.00
N ASN A 20 -8.18 4.96 -10.27
CA ASN A 20 -8.82 6.04 -11.00
C ASN A 20 -9.31 5.57 -12.39
N ALA A 21 -10.62 5.42 -12.53
CA ALA A 21 -11.24 5.06 -13.79
C ALA A 21 -11.02 6.14 -14.88
N GLY A 22 -11.09 7.42 -14.53
CA GLY A 22 -10.91 8.53 -15.49
C GLY A 22 -9.49 8.61 -16.06
N GLN A 23 -8.49 8.15 -15.32
CA GLN A 23 -7.08 8.09 -15.75
C GLN A 23 -6.68 6.68 -16.22
N ASN A 24 -7.58 5.71 -16.14
CA ASN A 24 -7.35 4.30 -16.46
C ASN A 24 -6.12 3.73 -15.74
N CYS A 25 -5.99 3.98 -14.42
CA CYS A 25 -4.81 3.59 -13.66
C CYS A 25 -5.10 2.97 -12.28
N ILE A 26 -4.16 2.15 -11.84
CA ILE A 26 -4.01 1.64 -10.46
C ILE A 26 -2.59 1.93 -10.04
N HIS A 27 -2.41 2.90 -9.16
CA HIS A 27 -1.11 3.22 -8.59
C HIS A 27 -1.02 2.72 -7.15
N LEU A 28 0.10 2.10 -6.81
CA LEU A 28 0.38 1.54 -5.50
C LEU A 28 1.68 2.15 -4.98
N LEU A 29 1.68 2.61 -3.75
CA LEU A 29 2.86 3.16 -3.10
C LEU A 29 3.06 2.45 -1.76
N ALA A 30 4.04 1.55 -1.71
CA ALA A 30 4.39 0.87 -0.46
C ALA A 30 5.10 1.85 0.49
N VAL A 31 4.55 2.00 1.68
CA VAL A 31 5.07 2.90 2.71
C VAL A 31 5.86 2.08 3.72
N PRO A 32 7.17 2.38 3.92
CA PRO A 32 7.95 1.69 4.95
C PRO A 32 7.34 1.87 6.35
N ALA A 33 7.21 0.79 7.09
CA ALA A 33 6.64 0.81 8.44
C ALA A 33 7.48 1.64 9.44
N ALA A 34 8.78 1.80 9.14
CA ALA A 34 9.70 2.63 9.89
C ALA A 34 9.62 4.13 9.55
N LEU A 35 8.77 4.56 8.60
CA LEU A 35 8.60 5.97 8.25
C LEU A 35 8.17 6.76 9.48
N GLU A 36 8.92 7.80 9.82
CA GLU A 36 8.59 8.68 10.93
C GLU A 36 7.45 9.62 10.58
N VAL A 37 6.42 9.60 11.42
CA VAL A 37 5.22 10.43 11.29
C VAL A 37 4.92 11.16 12.61
N PRO A 38 4.24 12.31 12.58
CA PRO A 38 3.87 13.06 13.79
C PRO A 38 2.84 12.31 14.63
N PHE A 39 3.16 12.10 15.91
CA PHE A 39 2.26 11.48 16.88
C PHE A 39 2.55 11.98 18.31
N GLY A 40 1.56 12.55 18.98
CA GLY A 40 1.68 13.00 20.37
C GLY A 40 2.77 14.05 20.61
N GLY A 41 3.00 14.95 19.65
CA GLY A 41 4.00 16.03 19.74
C GLY A 41 5.45 15.61 19.43
N LYS A 42 5.65 14.38 18.96
CA LYS A 42 6.95 13.86 18.50
C LYS A 42 6.79 13.07 17.20
N ASN A 43 7.90 12.74 16.55
CA ASN A 43 7.88 11.80 15.44
C ASN A 43 8.11 10.38 15.98
N VAL A 44 7.34 9.43 15.43
CA VAL A 44 7.45 7.99 15.74
C VAL A 44 7.35 7.19 14.45
N PRO A 45 7.89 5.97 14.39
CA PRO A 45 7.64 5.06 13.28
C PRO A 45 6.15 4.85 13.02
N LEU A 46 5.75 4.74 11.77
CA LEU A 46 4.35 4.52 11.38
C LEU A 46 3.79 3.23 12.02
N ALA A 47 4.63 2.20 12.19
CA ALA A 47 4.29 0.99 12.92
C ALA A 47 3.90 1.27 14.38
N ASP A 48 4.64 2.13 15.07
CA ASP A 48 4.36 2.50 16.46
C ASP A 48 3.08 3.35 16.55
N CYS A 49 2.87 4.25 15.58
CA CYS A 49 1.61 5.00 15.45
C CYS A 49 0.42 4.06 15.28
N TYR A 50 0.57 3.02 14.43
CA TYR A 50 -0.44 1.99 14.24
C TYR A 50 -0.73 1.21 15.52
N ALA A 51 0.31 0.74 16.20
CA ALA A 51 0.18 -0.01 17.46
C ALA A 51 -0.50 0.80 18.56
N ALA A 52 -0.23 2.11 18.62
CA ALA A 52 -0.77 3.00 19.65
C ALA A 52 -2.22 3.46 19.36
N ALA A 53 -2.59 3.70 18.09
CA ALA A 53 -3.83 4.40 17.76
C ALA A 53 -4.54 3.87 16.50
N GLY A 54 -4.03 2.80 15.88
CA GLY A 54 -4.68 2.11 14.77
C GLY A 54 -4.59 2.82 13.41
N PRO A 55 -5.30 2.26 12.40
CA PRO A 55 -5.15 2.69 11.00
C PRO A 55 -5.69 4.09 10.71
N ALA A 56 -6.73 4.54 11.42
CA ALA A 56 -7.29 5.87 11.27
C ALA A 56 -6.23 6.95 11.56
N ARG A 57 -5.50 6.80 12.67
CA ARG A 57 -4.44 7.74 13.03
C ARG A 57 -3.24 7.67 12.07
N CYS A 58 -2.92 6.48 11.54
CA CYS A 58 -1.89 6.38 10.50
C CYS A 58 -2.26 7.18 9.25
N ARG A 59 -3.52 7.08 8.79
CA ARG A 59 -4.03 7.85 7.67
C ARG A 59 -3.95 9.35 7.92
N GLU A 60 -4.36 9.81 9.12
CA GLU A 60 -4.25 11.21 9.52
C GLU A 60 -2.80 11.69 9.52
N ALA A 61 -1.88 10.94 10.15
CA ALA A 61 -0.47 11.29 10.25
C ALA A 61 0.19 11.37 8.86
N LEU A 62 -0.14 10.46 7.94
CA LEU A 62 0.30 10.54 6.55
C LEU A 62 -0.32 11.74 5.83
N GLY A 63 -1.58 12.08 6.11
CA GLY A 63 -2.26 13.28 5.61
C GLY A 63 -1.57 14.57 6.06
N GLU A 64 -1.18 14.67 7.33
CA GLU A 64 -0.42 15.80 7.88
C GLU A 64 0.94 16.00 7.17
N VAL A 65 1.61 14.89 6.81
CA VAL A 65 2.96 14.93 6.20
C VAL A 65 2.92 15.17 4.69
N PHE A 66 1.94 14.59 4.00
CA PHE A 66 1.91 14.52 2.54
C PHE A 66 0.72 15.25 1.91
N ALA A 67 -0.14 15.89 2.70
CA ALA A 67 -1.37 16.51 2.22
C ALA A 67 -2.21 15.54 1.36
N LEU A 68 -2.44 14.33 1.89
CA LEU A 68 -3.29 13.35 1.21
C LEU A 68 -4.69 13.92 0.99
N PRO A 69 -5.41 13.49 -0.09
CA PRO A 69 -6.81 13.87 -0.28
C PRO A 69 -7.66 13.58 0.97
N GLU A 70 -8.57 14.47 1.31
CA GLU A 70 -9.43 14.36 2.51
C GLU A 70 -10.31 13.09 2.48
N ASP A 71 -10.68 12.65 1.28
CA ASP A 71 -11.43 11.43 1.00
C ASP A 71 -10.56 10.16 0.94
N THR A 72 -9.32 10.23 1.43
CA THR A 72 -8.49 9.03 1.57
C THR A 72 -9.04 8.13 2.66
N ASP A 73 -9.48 6.96 2.29
CA ASP A 73 -9.94 5.93 3.21
C ASP A 73 -8.79 5.12 3.81
N TYR A 74 -9.13 4.29 4.82
CA TYR A 74 -8.24 3.25 5.32
C TYR A 74 -8.95 1.90 5.38
N LEU A 75 -8.17 0.84 5.21
CA LEU A 75 -8.59 -0.54 5.35
C LEU A 75 -7.48 -1.34 6.04
N ALA A 76 -7.73 -1.77 7.27
CA ALA A 76 -6.82 -2.66 8.00
C ALA A 76 -7.42 -4.08 8.07
N ILE A 77 -6.59 -5.05 7.70
CA ILE A 77 -6.97 -6.44 7.59
C ILE A 77 -5.94 -7.34 8.28
N ALA A 78 -6.41 -8.26 9.13
CA ALA A 78 -5.54 -9.25 9.75
C ALA A 78 -5.03 -10.27 8.71
N PRO A 79 -3.78 -10.79 8.85
CA PRO A 79 -3.19 -11.72 7.89
C PRO A 79 -4.04 -12.95 7.59
N ALA A 80 -4.67 -13.53 8.60
CA ALA A 80 -5.55 -14.70 8.42
C ALA A 80 -6.79 -14.38 7.57
N VAL A 81 -7.36 -13.18 7.73
CA VAL A 81 -8.51 -12.71 6.93
C VAL A 81 -8.08 -12.40 5.51
N LEU A 82 -6.92 -11.74 5.34
CA LEU A 82 -6.34 -11.48 4.02
C LEU A 82 -6.06 -12.78 3.26
N THR A 83 -5.46 -13.78 3.92
CA THR A 83 -5.20 -15.10 3.34
C THR A 83 -6.49 -15.78 2.87
N LYS A 84 -7.56 -15.70 3.67
CA LYS A 84 -8.88 -16.24 3.31
C LYS A 84 -9.48 -15.54 2.09
N LEU A 85 -9.39 -14.21 2.03
CA LEU A 85 -9.86 -13.45 0.86
C LEU A 85 -9.04 -13.76 -0.38
N ALA A 86 -7.72 -13.78 -0.25
CA ALA A 86 -6.80 -14.00 -1.36
C ALA A 86 -6.85 -15.42 -1.92
N ALA A 87 -7.35 -16.41 -1.18
CA ALA A 87 -7.51 -17.78 -1.64
C ALA A 87 -8.38 -17.89 -2.92
N ARG A 88 -9.25 -16.91 -3.16
CA ARG A 88 -10.11 -16.83 -4.36
C ARG A 88 -9.32 -16.57 -5.65
N TYR A 89 -8.14 -15.98 -5.53
CA TYR A 89 -7.30 -15.57 -6.66
C TYR A 89 -6.16 -16.56 -6.95
N GLY A 90 -5.93 -17.51 -6.04
CA GLY A 90 -4.83 -18.47 -6.15
C GLY A 90 -3.47 -17.86 -5.82
N ALA A 91 -2.40 -18.52 -6.28
CA ALA A 91 -1.05 -18.06 -6.07
C ALA A 91 -0.70 -16.93 -7.06
N VAL A 92 -0.04 -15.88 -6.54
CA VAL A 92 0.44 -14.75 -7.35
C VAL A 92 1.82 -15.07 -7.91
N ARG A 93 2.04 -14.81 -9.19
CA ARG A 93 3.35 -15.00 -9.85
C ARG A 93 4.15 -13.70 -9.75
N VAL A 94 5.19 -13.70 -8.91
CA VAL A 94 5.98 -12.52 -8.60
C VAL A 94 7.48 -12.79 -8.68
N GLY A 95 8.25 -11.79 -9.12
CA GLY A 95 9.71 -11.75 -9.06
C GLY A 95 10.17 -10.66 -8.10
N PHE A 96 11.20 -10.94 -7.32
CA PHE A 96 11.69 -10.03 -6.27
C PHE A 96 13.06 -9.40 -6.57
N THR A 97 13.64 -9.63 -7.75
CA THR A 97 14.98 -9.15 -8.12
C THR A 97 15.10 -7.63 -8.19
N GLY A 98 13.99 -6.91 -8.37
CA GLY A 98 13.95 -5.45 -8.27
C GLY A 98 14.01 -4.93 -6.82
N ALA A 99 13.58 -5.75 -5.86
CA ALA A 99 13.52 -5.40 -4.44
C ALA A 99 14.75 -5.89 -3.65
N LEU A 100 15.23 -7.10 -3.94
CA LEU A 100 16.25 -7.81 -3.17
C LEU A 100 17.36 -8.35 -4.08
N THR A 101 18.58 -8.45 -3.56
CA THR A 101 19.67 -9.10 -4.28
C THR A 101 19.51 -10.63 -4.29
N PRO A 102 20.20 -11.35 -5.22
CA PRO A 102 20.16 -12.82 -5.22
C PRO A 102 20.55 -13.45 -3.87
N GLU A 103 21.55 -12.90 -3.20
CA GLU A 103 22.02 -13.37 -1.90
C GLU A 103 20.98 -13.15 -0.80
N GLN A 104 20.29 -12.00 -0.84
CA GLN A 104 19.17 -11.72 0.08
C GLN A 104 18.02 -12.68 -0.17
N LEU A 105 17.63 -12.90 -1.43
CA LEU A 105 16.56 -13.86 -1.77
C LEU A 105 16.89 -15.27 -1.28
N ALA A 106 18.11 -15.74 -1.48
CA ALA A 106 18.56 -17.06 -1.06
C ALA A 106 18.43 -17.26 0.46
N ARG A 107 18.69 -16.24 1.30
CA ARG A 107 18.51 -16.30 2.76
C ARG A 107 17.05 -16.63 3.16
N TYR A 108 16.09 -16.22 2.36
CA TYR A 108 14.66 -16.46 2.61
C TYR A 108 14.10 -17.63 1.77
N GLY A 109 14.98 -18.44 1.15
CA GLY A 109 14.56 -19.57 0.32
C GLY A 109 13.80 -19.16 -0.94
N LYS A 110 14.04 -17.96 -1.45
CA LYS A 110 13.42 -17.44 -2.68
C LYS A 110 14.41 -17.47 -3.85
N GLY A 111 13.90 -17.82 -5.03
CA GLY A 111 14.68 -17.78 -6.28
C GLY A 111 14.72 -16.38 -6.89
N THR A 112 15.62 -16.20 -7.86
CA THR A 112 15.75 -14.95 -8.64
C THR A 112 14.73 -14.81 -9.77
N GLY A 113 14.06 -15.90 -10.14
CA GLY A 113 13.03 -15.89 -11.18
C GLY A 113 11.65 -15.56 -10.65
N VAL A 114 10.67 -15.50 -11.57
CA VAL A 114 9.26 -15.40 -11.24
C VAL A 114 8.79 -16.71 -10.62
N GLN A 115 8.15 -16.62 -9.47
CA GLN A 115 7.67 -17.77 -8.70
C GLN A 115 6.23 -17.55 -8.26
N GLY A 116 5.47 -18.64 -8.13
CA GLY A 116 4.14 -18.61 -7.52
C GLY A 116 4.27 -18.50 -5.99
N ILE A 117 3.54 -17.56 -5.40
CA ILE A 117 3.50 -17.38 -3.96
C ILE A 117 2.04 -17.29 -3.49
N SER A 118 1.68 -18.09 -2.48
CA SER A 118 0.37 -17.97 -1.84
C SER A 118 0.31 -16.71 -0.96
N ALA A 119 -0.88 -16.24 -0.60
CA ALA A 119 -1.02 -15.10 0.30
C ALA A 119 -0.39 -15.36 1.68
N ALA A 120 -0.48 -16.59 2.20
CA ALA A 120 0.15 -16.97 3.46
C ALA A 120 1.68 -16.95 3.38
N ASP A 121 2.25 -17.49 2.28
CA ASP A 121 3.70 -17.48 2.08
C ASP A 121 4.22 -16.06 1.80
N ALA A 122 3.45 -15.23 1.07
CA ALA A 122 3.78 -13.84 0.84
C ALA A 122 3.81 -13.05 2.16
N HIS A 123 2.79 -13.24 3.00
CA HIS A 123 2.75 -12.64 4.33
C HIS A 123 3.94 -13.06 5.19
N SER A 124 4.19 -14.38 5.33
CA SER A 124 5.33 -14.90 6.11
C SER A 124 6.67 -14.36 5.60
N PHE A 125 6.85 -14.30 4.29
CA PHE A 125 8.05 -13.75 3.67
C PHE A 125 8.23 -12.25 3.97
N LEU A 126 7.18 -11.45 3.80
CA LEU A 126 7.23 -10.02 4.06
C LEU A 126 7.46 -9.72 5.54
N ALA A 127 6.83 -10.46 6.45
CA ALA A 127 7.06 -10.35 7.89
C ALA A 127 8.53 -10.67 8.27
N ALA A 128 9.12 -11.70 7.65
CA ALA A 128 10.53 -12.02 7.85
C ALA A 128 11.48 -10.93 7.36
N LEU A 129 11.13 -10.26 6.24
CA LEU A 129 11.90 -9.11 5.75
C LEU A 129 11.79 -7.89 6.68
N ASP A 130 10.60 -7.62 7.21
CA ASP A 130 10.37 -6.51 8.14
C ASP A 130 11.09 -6.71 9.48
N ALA A 131 11.24 -7.97 9.92
CA ALA A 131 11.97 -8.33 11.14
C ALA A 131 13.50 -8.31 10.97
N ASP A 132 14.03 -8.32 9.74
CA ASP A 132 15.48 -8.30 9.49
C ASP A 132 16.06 -6.90 9.56
N THR A 133 16.63 -6.55 10.70
CA THR A 133 17.28 -5.25 10.94
C THR A 133 18.52 -5.00 10.08
N SER A 134 19.05 -6.01 9.39
CA SER A 134 20.16 -5.85 8.43
C SER A 134 19.69 -5.30 7.07
N LEU A 135 18.38 -5.34 6.80
CA LEU A 135 17.77 -4.77 5.60
C LEU A 135 17.30 -3.34 5.87
N SER A 136 17.46 -2.47 4.87
CA SER A 136 16.80 -1.17 4.95
C SER A 136 15.27 -1.34 4.83
N PRO A 137 14.47 -0.53 5.52
CA PRO A 137 13.00 -0.57 5.44
C PRO A 137 12.45 -0.43 4.02
N ARG A 138 13.22 0.21 3.15
CA ARG A 138 12.87 0.35 1.73
C ARG A 138 12.86 -1.00 1.00
N ARG A 139 13.71 -1.96 1.40
CA ARG A 139 13.80 -3.28 0.74
C ARG A 139 12.56 -4.14 1.02
N SER A 140 12.10 -4.17 2.26
CA SER A 140 10.87 -4.88 2.60
C SER A 140 9.64 -4.23 1.95
N ALA A 141 9.56 -2.90 1.94
CA ALA A 141 8.52 -2.16 1.25
C ALA A 141 8.56 -2.42 -0.28
N ALA A 142 9.74 -2.54 -0.90
CA ALA A 142 9.86 -2.89 -2.32
C ALA A 142 9.36 -4.32 -2.63
N ALA A 143 9.65 -5.28 -1.75
CA ALA A 143 9.10 -6.63 -1.90
C ALA A 143 7.57 -6.62 -1.76
N ARG A 144 7.02 -5.81 -0.85
CA ARG A 144 5.57 -5.61 -0.68
C ARG A 144 4.95 -4.99 -1.92
N ALA A 145 5.55 -3.93 -2.48
CA ALA A 145 5.12 -3.32 -3.73
C ALA A 145 5.05 -4.36 -4.87
N ALA A 146 6.08 -5.20 -5.02
CA ALA A 146 6.12 -6.23 -6.04
C ALA A 146 4.98 -7.27 -5.90
N VAL A 147 4.63 -7.66 -4.67
CA VAL A 147 3.50 -8.59 -4.42
C VAL A 147 2.17 -7.95 -4.81
N TRP A 148 1.94 -6.69 -4.42
CA TRP A 148 0.69 -5.99 -4.73
C TRP A 148 0.57 -5.65 -6.23
N ASP A 149 1.65 -5.25 -6.90
CA ASP A 149 1.69 -5.06 -8.36
C ASP A 149 1.28 -6.35 -9.08
N ALA A 150 1.95 -7.44 -8.74
CA ALA A 150 1.67 -8.74 -9.33
C ALA A 150 0.23 -9.21 -9.08
N PHE A 151 -0.30 -8.95 -7.88
CA PHE A 151 -1.69 -9.28 -7.54
C PHE A 151 -2.68 -8.50 -8.41
N PHE A 152 -2.57 -7.17 -8.47
CA PHE A 152 -3.50 -6.36 -9.26
C PHE A 152 -3.44 -6.69 -10.75
N ARG A 153 -2.24 -6.90 -11.31
CA ARG A 153 -2.10 -7.29 -12.73
C ARG A 153 -2.75 -8.64 -13.04
N GLN A 154 -2.67 -9.60 -12.13
CA GLN A 154 -3.17 -10.95 -12.38
C GLN A 154 -4.64 -11.13 -12.01
N ALA A 155 -5.12 -10.36 -11.04
CA ALA A 155 -6.48 -10.50 -10.53
C ALA A 155 -7.47 -9.48 -11.15
N LEU A 156 -7.03 -8.50 -11.94
CA LEU A 156 -7.82 -7.36 -12.37
C LEU A 156 -9.21 -7.74 -12.92
N GLU A 157 -9.29 -8.75 -13.77
CA GLU A 157 -10.54 -9.21 -14.37
C GLU A 157 -11.51 -9.81 -13.34
N LEU A 158 -11.00 -10.36 -12.23
CA LEU A 158 -11.81 -10.98 -11.19
C LEU A 158 -12.17 -10.00 -10.06
N LEU A 159 -11.40 -8.93 -9.89
CA LEU A 159 -11.56 -7.99 -8.80
C LEU A 159 -12.96 -7.37 -8.70
N PRO A 160 -13.61 -6.93 -9.79
CA PRO A 160 -14.92 -6.28 -9.70
C PRO A 160 -15.97 -7.13 -8.99
N THR A 161 -16.01 -8.43 -9.32
CA THR A 161 -17.02 -9.35 -8.78
C THR A 161 -16.65 -9.93 -7.42
N THR A 162 -15.35 -10.07 -7.13
CA THR A 162 -14.89 -10.84 -5.96
C THR A 162 -14.45 -9.97 -4.80
N LEU A 163 -13.78 -8.83 -5.04
CA LEU A 163 -13.22 -8.01 -3.98
C LEU A 163 -14.29 -7.29 -3.13
N PRO A 164 -15.24 -6.53 -3.72
CA PRO A 164 -16.27 -5.85 -2.93
C PRO A 164 -17.15 -6.83 -2.15
N GLN A 165 -17.53 -7.95 -2.77
CA GLN A 165 -18.27 -8.99 -2.09
C GLN A 165 -17.46 -9.60 -0.95
N GLY A 166 -16.20 -9.94 -1.19
CA GLY A 166 -15.31 -10.50 -0.16
C GLY A 166 -15.14 -9.56 1.02
N LEU A 167 -14.95 -8.26 0.80
CA LEU A 167 -14.86 -7.25 1.86
C LEU A 167 -16.17 -7.16 2.67
N ARG A 168 -17.34 -7.23 2.02
CA ARG A 168 -18.63 -7.27 2.73
C ARG A 168 -18.75 -8.51 3.62
N GLU A 169 -18.33 -9.69 3.13
CA GLU A 169 -18.38 -10.96 3.88
C GLU A 169 -17.51 -10.94 5.16
N VAL A 170 -16.39 -10.23 5.13
CA VAL A 170 -15.46 -10.15 6.26
C VAL A 170 -15.54 -8.81 7.02
N SER A 171 -16.53 -7.98 6.73
CA SER A 171 -16.65 -6.60 7.26
C SER A 171 -16.51 -6.53 8.79
N GLY A 172 -17.07 -7.50 9.51
CA GLY A 172 -16.94 -7.58 10.97
C GLY A 172 -15.53 -7.88 11.50
N SER A 173 -14.57 -8.21 10.61
CA SER A 173 -13.17 -8.51 10.92
C SER A 173 -12.21 -7.47 10.33
N LEU A 174 -12.73 -6.35 9.84
CA LEU A 174 -11.96 -5.25 9.28
C LEU A 174 -12.04 -4.03 10.18
N LEU A 175 -10.96 -3.24 10.19
CA LEU A 175 -11.00 -1.84 10.65
C LEU A 175 -10.92 -0.95 9.41
N THR A 176 -12.00 -0.23 9.10
CA THR A 176 -12.07 0.55 7.86
C THR A 176 -12.97 1.78 8.02
N SER A 177 -12.68 2.83 7.25
CA SER A 177 -13.57 3.96 7.02
C SER A 177 -14.50 3.75 5.83
N LEU A 178 -14.23 2.73 4.97
CA LEU A 178 -15.05 2.46 3.79
C LEU A 178 -16.50 2.17 4.15
N THR A 179 -17.39 2.94 3.60
CA THR A 179 -18.85 2.77 3.73
C THR A 179 -19.38 1.84 2.62
N ALA A 180 -20.68 1.53 2.68
CA ALA A 180 -21.34 0.79 1.60
C ALA A 180 -21.33 1.55 0.26
N VAL A 181 -21.33 2.89 0.31
CA VAL A 181 -21.25 3.74 -0.89
C VAL A 181 -19.85 3.68 -1.48
N ASP A 182 -18.80 3.70 -0.65
CA ASP A 182 -17.40 3.60 -1.10
C ASP A 182 -17.12 2.23 -1.71
N LEU A 183 -17.65 1.15 -1.13
CA LEU A 183 -17.57 -0.18 -1.71
C LEU A 183 -18.28 -0.29 -3.06
N ALA A 184 -19.44 0.36 -3.24
CA ALA A 184 -20.13 0.42 -4.53
C ALA A 184 -19.37 1.27 -5.56
N THR A 185 -18.68 2.32 -5.11
CA THR A 185 -17.80 3.13 -5.96
C THR A 185 -16.55 2.36 -6.37
N LEU A 186 -15.95 1.63 -5.44
CA LEU A 186 -14.83 0.73 -5.73
C LEU A 186 -15.21 -0.34 -6.76
N GLU A 187 -16.37 -0.97 -6.60
CA GLU A 187 -16.91 -1.97 -7.54
C GLU A 187 -16.99 -1.40 -8.97
N ARG A 188 -17.64 -0.24 -9.12
CA ARG A 188 -17.78 0.43 -10.43
C ARG A 188 -16.43 0.87 -11.02
N THR A 189 -15.51 1.34 -10.18
CA THR A 189 -14.15 1.70 -10.62
C THR A 189 -13.41 0.48 -11.15
N LEU A 190 -13.47 -0.64 -10.43
CA LEU A 190 -12.85 -1.90 -10.85
C LEU A 190 -13.50 -2.47 -12.11
N GLU A 191 -14.83 -2.40 -12.24
CA GLU A 191 -15.54 -2.81 -13.47
C GLU A 191 -15.06 -2.02 -14.68
N PHE A 192 -14.97 -0.69 -14.55
CA PHE A 192 -14.46 0.16 -15.62
C PHE A 192 -13.03 -0.22 -16.01
N LEU A 193 -12.13 -0.37 -15.03
CA LEU A 193 -10.73 -0.72 -15.26
C LEU A 193 -10.61 -2.12 -15.90
N ALA A 194 -11.34 -3.11 -15.41
CA ALA A 194 -11.29 -4.48 -15.92
C ALA A 194 -11.88 -4.63 -17.35
N THR A 195 -12.77 -3.72 -17.75
CA THR A 195 -13.41 -3.74 -19.10
C THR A 195 -12.85 -2.68 -20.04
N SER A 196 -11.84 -1.94 -19.63
CA SER A 196 -11.20 -0.90 -20.45
C SER A 196 -10.64 -1.49 -21.74
N ALA A 197 -10.88 -0.80 -22.88
CA ALA A 197 -10.29 -1.17 -24.17
C ALA A 197 -8.79 -0.87 -24.23
N GLU A 198 -8.33 0.11 -23.46
CA GLU A 198 -6.92 0.48 -23.32
C GLU A 198 -6.30 -0.28 -22.14
N PRO A 199 -5.02 -0.67 -22.23
CA PRO A 199 -4.31 -1.28 -21.11
C PRO A 199 -4.35 -0.38 -19.88
N VAL A 200 -4.72 -0.95 -18.73
CA VAL A 200 -4.69 -0.22 -17.45
C VAL A 200 -3.24 0.03 -17.03
N ASP A 201 -2.93 1.27 -16.71
CA ASP A 201 -1.62 1.61 -16.15
C ASP A 201 -1.57 1.18 -14.68
N ILE A 202 -0.89 0.04 -14.43
CA ILE A 202 -0.69 -0.48 -13.07
C ILE A 202 0.77 -0.24 -12.72
N THR A 203 1.02 0.54 -11.67
CA THR A 203 2.36 0.82 -11.15
C THR A 203 2.43 0.56 -9.66
N ALA A 204 3.58 0.08 -9.20
CA ALA A 204 3.84 -0.09 -7.78
C ALA A 204 5.24 0.40 -7.44
N ASP A 205 5.31 1.41 -6.61
CA ASP A 205 6.52 2.06 -6.17
C ASP A 205 6.69 1.98 -4.65
N VAL A 206 7.86 2.39 -4.18
CA VAL A 206 8.16 2.52 -2.76
C VAL A 206 8.33 3.98 -2.41
N LEU A 207 7.68 4.42 -1.34
CA LEU A 207 7.87 5.76 -0.83
C LEU A 207 9.36 5.97 -0.49
N PRO A 208 10.07 6.86 -1.21
CA PRO A 208 11.44 7.18 -0.89
C PRO A 208 11.53 7.90 0.46
N GLY A 209 12.70 7.92 1.06
CA GLY A 209 12.98 8.60 2.32
C GLY A 209 14.46 8.47 2.65
N ASP A 210 14.89 9.22 3.65
CA ASP A 210 16.27 9.19 4.13
C ASP A 210 16.38 8.19 5.28
N TRP A 211 17.31 7.24 5.12
CA TRP A 211 17.62 6.24 6.15
C TRP A 211 18.94 6.55 6.81
N ALA A 212 18.90 7.03 8.04
CA ALA A 212 20.09 7.35 8.82
C ALA A 212 19.86 7.08 10.32
N GLY A 213 20.85 6.48 10.98
CA GLY A 213 20.81 6.24 12.42
C GLY A 213 19.66 5.37 12.92
N GLY A 214 19.09 4.52 12.07
CA GLY A 214 17.91 3.70 12.40
C GLY A 214 16.56 4.40 12.19
N HIS A 215 16.58 5.62 11.65
CA HIS A 215 15.41 6.45 11.40
C HIS A 215 15.13 6.56 9.90
N TYR A 216 13.87 6.35 9.50
CA TYR A 216 13.42 6.54 8.12
C TYR A 216 12.55 7.79 8.04
N THR A 217 13.15 8.87 7.54
CA THR A 217 12.52 10.20 7.57
C THR A 217 12.01 10.64 6.21
N VAL A 218 11.02 11.52 6.24
CA VAL A 218 10.47 12.16 5.04
C VAL A 218 11.49 13.10 4.42
N SER A 219 11.68 12.96 3.10
CA SER A 219 12.54 13.83 2.28
C SER A 219 11.72 14.60 1.26
N ASP A 220 12.35 15.52 0.52
CA ASP A 220 11.70 16.17 -0.62
C ASP A 220 11.35 15.16 -1.72
N ALA A 221 12.15 14.12 -1.88
CA ALA A 221 11.83 13.02 -2.78
C ALA A 221 10.56 12.26 -2.35
N SER A 222 10.31 12.11 -1.05
CA SER A 222 9.07 11.51 -0.54
C SER A 222 7.85 12.34 -0.93
N ARG A 223 7.93 13.66 -0.76
CA ARG A 223 6.83 14.59 -1.12
C ARG A 223 6.58 14.60 -2.62
N ALA A 224 7.65 14.65 -3.43
CA ALA A 224 7.55 14.59 -4.88
C ALA A 224 6.94 13.26 -5.36
N ALA A 225 7.29 12.13 -4.73
CA ALA A 225 6.74 10.83 -5.06
C ALA A 225 5.23 10.76 -4.79
N VAL A 226 4.76 11.29 -3.66
CA VAL A 226 3.32 11.33 -3.34
C VAL A 226 2.57 12.27 -4.27
N GLN A 227 3.14 13.42 -4.62
CA GLN A 227 2.54 14.32 -5.61
C GLN A 227 2.41 13.65 -6.99
N SER A 228 3.46 12.97 -7.44
CA SER A 228 3.45 12.21 -8.70
C SER A 228 2.43 11.08 -8.66
N PHE A 229 2.31 10.40 -7.53
CA PHE A 229 1.38 9.29 -7.30
C PHE A 229 -0.07 9.70 -7.57
N PHE A 230 -0.47 10.90 -7.20
CA PHE A 230 -1.79 11.46 -7.48
C PHE A 230 -1.87 12.22 -8.80
N ASN A 231 -0.81 12.29 -9.61
CA ASN A 231 -0.71 13.16 -10.78
C ASN A 231 -1.06 14.64 -10.45
N LEU A 232 -0.75 15.07 -9.24
CA LEU A 232 -0.94 16.44 -8.81
C LEU A 232 0.16 17.31 -9.43
N SER A 233 -0.19 18.13 -10.43
CA SER A 233 0.73 19.13 -10.96
C SER A 233 1.17 20.10 -9.86
N PRO A 234 2.48 20.46 -9.78
CA PRO A 234 2.98 21.39 -8.76
C PRO A 234 2.26 22.73 -8.69
N ALA A 235 1.56 23.13 -9.76
CA ALA A 235 0.78 24.38 -9.83
C ALA A 235 -0.47 24.38 -8.92
N ALA A 236 -1.01 23.22 -8.56
CA ALA A 236 -2.20 23.15 -7.69
C ALA A 236 -1.86 23.32 -6.20
N ALA A 237 -0.63 23.02 -5.80
CA ALA A 237 -0.18 23.15 -4.40
C ALA A 237 0.11 24.61 -4.00
N GLN A 238 0.33 25.52 -4.95
CA GLN A 238 0.62 26.93 -4.68
C GLN A 238 -0.63 27.79 -4.51
N SER A 239 -1.79 27.36 -4.98
CA SER A 239 -3.04 28.12 -4.87
C SER A 239 -3.76 27.98 -3.53
N ALA A 240 -3.38 27.01 -2.69
CA ALA A 240 -3.98 26.80 -1.37
C ALA A 240 -3.33 27.65 -0.25
N SER A 241 -2.15 28.25 -0.49
CA SER A 241 -1.43 29.06 0.51
C SER A 241 -1.57 30.58 0.35
N GLY A 242 -2.44 31.03 -0.55
CA GLY A 242 -2.54 32.45 -0.95
C GLY A 242 -3.90 33.09 -0.76
N SER A 243 -4.61 32.83 0.34
CA SER A 243 -5.81 33.63 0.68
C SER A 243 -5.93 33.79 2.19
N GLU A 244 -5.17 34.73 2.72
CA GLU A 244 -5.59 35.48 3.92
C GLU A 244 -5.47 36.97 3.65
N PRO A 245 -6.53 37.74 3.91
CA PRO A 245 -6.50 39.21 3.84
C PRO A 245 -5.86 39.80 5.10
#